data_51ef00ca902dea3bb9c3c99c80354c0a
#
_entry.id   51ef00ca902dea3bb9c3c99c80354c0a
#
_cell.length_a   1.000
_cell.length_b   1.000
_cell.length_c   1.000
_cell.angle_alpha   90.00
_cell.angle_beta   90.00
_cell.angle_gamma   90.00
#
_symmetry.space_group_name_H-M   'P 1'
#
loop_
_entity.id
_entity.type
_entity.pdbx_description
1 polymer ?
#
loop_
_entity_poly.entity_id
_entity_poly.type
_entity_poly.pdbx_seq_one_letter_code
_entity_poly.pdbx_strand_id
1 'polypeptide(L)'
;MVEVTREQRREMQRRLSRWGAIAWMRTKQQEKIEALKERRDALCDAHTPLPDGQPHGTTPGDPTAHSVAQREKLRAAYDKAIDELCESIDAMLREYVQLDGAILQLPHIQQRIIYARYGAPERGGNLAGMRNSWAEIAERCCVSETTARRLHAVAVGTLVKNVGQN
;
A
#
# COMPACT_ATOMS: atom_id res chain seq x y z
N MET A 1 24.51 18.52 -16.00
CA MET A 1 23.35 17.59 -16.21
C MET A 1 23.56 16.41 -15.30
N VAL A 2 22.67 16.18 -14.34
CA VAL A 2 22.80 15.03 -13.40
C VAL A 2 22.47 13.76 -14.18
N GLU A 3 23.46 12.86 -14.27
CA GLU A 3 23.31 11.58 -14.95
C GLU A 3 22.53 10.61 -14.02
N VAL A 4 21.43 10.05 -14.53
CA VAL A 4 20.57 9.14 -13.78
C VAL A 4 21.23 7.77 -13.68
N THR A 5 21.56 7.32 -12.49
CA THR A 5 22.22 6.04 -12.25
C THR A 5 21.28 4.85 -12.55
N ARG A 6 21.88 3.67 -12.77
CA ARG A 6 21.12 2.43 -12.98
C ARG A 6 20.29 2.05 -11.74
N GLU A 7 20.79 2.35 -10.55
CA GLU A 7 20.12 2.08 -9.28
C GLU A 7 18.88 2.97 -9.10
N GLN A 8 18.99 4.27 -9.36
CA GLN A 8 17.87 5.21 -9.35
C GLN A 8 16.76 4.79 -10.32
N ARG A 9 17.12 4.31 -11.51
CA ARG A 9 16.13 3.79 -12.48
C ARG A 9 15.42 2.54 -11.96
N ARG A 10 16.13 1.60 -11.33
CA ARG A 10 15.54 0.40 -10.73
C ARG A 10 14.59 0.75 -9.59
N GLU A 11 15.00 1.68 -8.74
CA GLU A 11 14.13 2.12 -7.64
C GLU A 11 12.86 2.82 -8.17
N MET A 12 12.97 3.68 -9.16
CA MET A 12 11.80 4.28 -9.81
C MET A 12 10.86 3.22 -10.41
N GLN A 13 11.41 2.17 -11.04
CA GLN A 13 10.59 1.07 -11.55
C GLN A 13 9.86 0.28 -10.45
N ARG A 14 10.47 0.12 -9.25
CA ARG A 14 9.81 -0.46 -8.09
C ARG A 14 8.67 0.44 -7.59
N ARG A 15 8.93 1.75 -7.50
CA ARG A 15 7.91 2.75 -7.12
C ARG A 15 6.73 2.75 -8.09
N LEU A 16 6.98 2.72 -9.39
CA LEU A 16 5.93 2.61 -10.42
C LEU A 16 5.13 1.30 -10.30
N SER A 17 5.77 0.19 -9.92
CA SER A 17 5.06 -1.07 -9.69
C SER A 17 4.14 -0.99 -8.47
N ARG A 18 4.57 -0.33 -7.38
CA ARG A 18 3.71 -0.05 -6.22
C ARG A 18 2.57 0.91 -6.57
N TRP A 19 2.87 1.96 -7.33
CA TRP A 19 1.88 2.91 -7.81
C TRP A 19 0.76 2.21 -8.60
N GLY A 20 1.08 1.31 -9.51
CA GLY A 20 0.08 0.54 -10.26
C GLY A 20 -0.73 -0.44 -9.42
N ALA A 21 -0.19 -0.90 -8.28
CA ALA A 21 -0.85 -1.82 -7.38
C ALA A 21 -1.60 -1.14 -6.21
N ILE A 22 -1.64 0.21 -6.16
CA ILE A 22 -2.13 0.94 -4.99
C ILE A 22 -3.55 0.58 -4.58
N ALA A 23 -4.46 0.41 -5.54
CA ALA A 23 -5.84 0.08 -5.26
C ALA A 23 -5.96 -1.27 -4.54
N TRP A 24 -5.27 -2.29 -5.03
CA TRP A 24 -5.23 -3.61 -4.42
C TRP A 24 -4.55 -3.58 -3.03
N MET A 25 -3.42 -2.88 -2.90
CA MET A 25 -2.70 -2.75 -1.62
C MET A 25 -3.56 -2.07 -0.57
N ARG A 26 -4.26 -0.98 -0.94
CA ARG A 26 -5.19 -0.27 -0.06
C ARG A 26 -6.31 -1.19 0.42
N THR A 27 -6.94 -1.96 -0.48
CA THR A 27 -8.00 -2.92 -0.11
C THR A 27 -7.47 -3.95 0.89
N LYS A 28 -6.28 -4.51 0.65
CA LYS A 28 -5.67 -5.50 1.57
C LYS A 28 -5.31 -4.92 2.94
N GLN A 29 -4.91 -3.67 3.02
CA GLN A 29 -4.66 -3.03 4.31
C GLN A 29 -5.96 -2.69 5.03
N GLN A 30 -6.99 -2.26 4.31
CA GLN A 30 -8.30 -2.01 4.87
C GLN A 30 -8.92 -3.29 5.47
N GLU A 31 -8.84 -4.42 4.76
CA GLU A 31 -9.27 -5.73 5.27
C GLU A 31 -8.56 -6.09 6.60
N LYS A 32 -7.26 -5.80 6.71
CA LYS A 32 -6.50 -6.01 7.96
C LYS A 32 -6.97 -5.10 9.09
N ILE A 33 -7.25 -3.84 8.79
CA ILE A 33 -7.76 -2.87 9.77
C ILE A 33 -9.10 -3.36 10.31
N GLU A 34 -10.03 -3.77 9.45
CA GLU A 34 -11.33 -4.27 9.89
C GLU A 34 -11.20 -5.54 10.75
N ALA A 35 -10.33 -6.48 10.37
CA ALA A 35 -10.07 -7.67 11.18
C ALA A 35 -9.46 -7.33 12.56
N LEU A 36 -8.61 -6.30 12.67
CA LEU A 36 -8.08 -5.86 13.96
C LEU A 36 -9.14 -5.17 14.81
N LYS A 37 -10.02 -4.36 14.20
CA LYS A 37 -11.16 -3.74 14.89
C LYS A 37 -12.11 -4.79 15.45
N GLU A 38 -12.49 -5.79 14.65
CA GLU A 38 -13.33 -6.91 15.10
C GLU A 38 -12.72 -7.63 16.31
N ARG A 39 -11.41 -7.91 16.28
CA ARG A 39 -10.72 -8.55 17.41
C ARG A 39 -10.66 -7.66 18.65
N ARG A 40 -10.42 -6.36 18.47
CA ARG A 40 -10.42 -5.38 19.55
C ARG A 40 -11.81 -5.30 20.21
N ASP A 41 -12.86 -5.24 19.38
CA ASP A 41 -14.24 -5.07 19.86
C ASP A 41 -14.73 -6.36 20.56
N ALA A 42 -14.33 -7.55 20.07
CA ALA A 42 -14.58 -8.82 20.73
C ALA A 42 -13.96 -8.91 22.15
N LEU A 43 -12.88 -8.17 22.44
CA LEU A 43 -12.34 -8.08 23.80
C LEU A 43 -13.27 -7.29 24.74
N CYS A 44 -14.10 -6.39 24.21
CA CYS A 44 -15.07 -5.62 24.99
C CYS A 44 -16.33 -6.44 25.30
N ASP A 45 -16.77 -7.29 24.38
CA ASP A 45 -17.98 -8.09 24.49
C ASP A 45 -17.82 -9.36 25.35
N ALA A 46 -16.61 -9.73 25.71
CA ALA A 46 -16.34 -10.87 26.58
C ALA A 46 -16.70 -10.58 28.05
N HIS A 47 -17.94 -10.18 28.31
CA HIS A 47 -18.58 -10.35 29.60
C HIS A 47 -18.88 -11.84 29.76
N THR A 48 -17.94 -12.57 30.35
CA THR A 48 -18.28 -13.88 30.93
C THR A 48 -19.17 -13.59 32.14
N PRO A 49 -20.46 -13.99 32.14
CA PRO A 49 -21.27 -13.91 33.35
C PRO A 49 -20.54 -14.74 34.38
N LEU A 50 -20.17 -14.12 35.51
CA LEU A 50 -19.68 -14.89 36.69
C LEU A 50 -20.79 -15.87 37.08
N PRO A 51 -20.49 -17.15 37.23
CA PRO A 51 -21.48 -18.08 37.76
C PRO A 51 -21.86 -17.59 39.16
N ASP A 52 -23.13 -17.20 39.28
CA ASP A 52 -23.74 -16.76 40.54
C ASP A 52 -23.57 -17.88 41.56
N GLY A 53 -22.86 -17.62 42.67
CA GLY A 53 -22.87 -18.48 43.83
C GLY A 53 -21.58 -19.12 44.29
N GLN A 54 -20.38 -18.75 43.82
CA GLN A 54 -19.14 -19.21 44.49
C GLN A 54 -18.64 -18.20 45.54
N PRO A 55 -18.26 -18.65 46.76
CA PRO A 55 -17.73 -17.77 47.79
C PRO A 55 -16.38 -17.20 47.33
N HIS A 56 -16.32 -15.88 47.31
CA HIS A 56 -15.09 -15.12 46.99
C HIS A 56 -14.05 -15.35 48.07
N GLY A 57 -13.01 -16.16 47.81
CA GLY A 57 -11.87 -16.27 48.68
C GLY A 57 -11.14 -14.94 48.81
N THR A 58 -10.94 -14.47 50.02
CA THR A 58 -10.14 -13.31 50.39
C THR A 58 -8.65 -13.59 50.19
N THR A 59 -8.19 -13.62 48.94
CA THR A 59 -6.75 -13.65 48.63
C THR A 59 -6.35 -12.28 48.09
N PRO A 60 -5.23 -11.68 48.55
CA PRO A 60 -4.75 -10.39 48.07
C PRO A 60 -4.19 -10.51 46.64
N GLY A 61 -4.97 -10.13 45.69
CA GLY A 61 -4.70 -10.21 44.26
C GLY A 61 -6.00 -10.41 43.51
N ASP A 62 -6.74 -9.33 43.26
CA ASP A 62 -8.01 -9.40 42.55
C ASP A 62 -7.77 -9.91 41.11
N PRO A 63 -8.14 -11.20 40.79
CA PRO A 63 -7.97 -11.74 39.46
C PRO A 63 -8.74 -10.96 38.40
N THR A 64 -9.77 -10.23 38.82
CA THR A 64 -10.57 -9.36 37.95
C THR A 64 -9.77 -8.12 37.53
N ALA A 65 -9.08 -7.47 38.46
CA ALA A 65 -8.23 -6.32 38.16
C ALA A 65 -7.09 -6.68 37.20
N HIS A 66 -6.45 -7.84 37.41
CA HIS A 66 -5.40 -8.33 36.53
C HIS A 66 -5.93 -8.63 35.11
N SER A 67 -7.09 -9.25 34.99
CA SER A 67 -7.73 -9.54 33.70
C SER A 67 -8.15 -8.28 32.95
N VAL A 68 -8.65 -7.27 33.66
CA VAL A 68 -8.97 -5.97 33.09
C VAL A 68 -7.72 -5.27 32.58
N ALA A 69 -6.66 -5.18 33.37
CA ALA A 69 -5.40 -4.56 32.96
C ALA A 69 -4.77 -5.28 31.72
N GLN A 70 -4.90 -6.59 31.63
CA GLN A 70 -4.43 -7.35 30.48
C GLN A 70 -5.26 -7.07 29.22
N ARG A 71 -6.59 -6.94 29.34
CA ARG A 71 -7.49 -6.55 28.24
C ARG A 71 -7.18 -5.14 27.75
N GLU A 72 -6.97 -4.20 28.65
CA GLU A 72 -6.58 -2.81 28.29
C GLU A 72 -5.26 -2.76 27.53
N LYS A 73 -4.26 -3.55 27.95
CA LYS A 73 -2.99 -3.66 27.22
C LYS A 73 -3.18 -4.22 25.81
N LEU A 74 -4.01 -5.27 25.67
CA LEU A 74 -4.31 -5.85 24.37
C LEU A 74 -5.07 -4.87 23.48
N ARG A 75 -6.05 -4.15 24.02
CA ARG A 75 -6.79 -3.11 23.30
C ARG A 75 -5.85 -2.03 22.81
N ALA A 76 -4.99 -1.50 23.66
CA ALA A 76 -4.00 -0.49 23.28
C ALA A 76 -3.02 -1.01 22.19
N ALA A 77 -2.66 -2.30 22.21
CA ALA A 77 -1.84 -2.91 21.17
C ALA A 77 -2.58 -2.99 19.82
N TYR A 78 -3.88 -3.31 19.82
CA TYR A 78 -4.69 -3.28 18.59
C TYR A 78 -4.86 -1.86 18.06
N ASP A 79 -5.17 -0.89 18.91
CA ASP A 79 -5.30 0.52 18.51
C ASP A 79 -4.00 1.03 17.86
N LYS A 80 -2.85 0.75 18.48
CA LYS A 80 -1.53 1.07 17.89
C LYS A 80 -1.30 0.42 16.53
N ALA A 81 -1.64 -0.87 16.38
CA ALA A 81 -1.46 -1.58 15.11
C ALA A 81 -2.39 -1.01 14.01
N ILE A 82 -3.60 -0.57 14.36
CA ILE A 82 -4.54 0.10 13.46
C ILE A 82 -3.96 1.43 13.01
N ASP A 83 -3.46 2.25 13.94
CA ASP A 83 -2.86 3.55 13.65
C ASP A 83 -1.66 3.42 12.71
N GLU A 84 -0.75 2.47 12.98
CA GLU A 84 0.41 2.17 12.11
C GLU A 84 -0.02 1.79 10.68
N LEU A 85 -1.11 1.02 10.53
CA LEU A 85 -1.66 0.68 9.22
C LEU A 85 -2.29 1.89 8.52
N CYS A 86 -3.01 2.75 9.24
CA CYS A 86 -3.56 3.99 8.71
C CYS A 86 -2.45 4.93 8.21
N GLU A 87 -1.40 5.15 9.00
CA GLU A 87 -0.23 5.93 8.61
C GLU A 87 0.46 5.36 7.36
N SER A 88 0.54 4.03 7.26
CA SER A 88 1.09 3.35 6.08
C SER A 88 0.24 3.58 4.82
N ILE A 89 -1.10 3.57 4.95
CA ILE A 89 -2.02 3.90 3.84
C ILE A 89 -1.81 5.35 3.41
N ASP A 90 -1.75 6.28 4.33
CA ASP A 90 -1.55 7.71 4.04
C ASP A 90 -0.21 7.97 3.35
N ALA A 91 0.85 7.30 3.80
CA ALA A 91 2.16 7.39 3.14
C ALA A 91 2.13 6.87 1.69
N MET A 92 1.45 5.74 1.47
CA MET A 92 1.27 5.19 0.11
C MET A 92 0.45 6.13 -0.78
N LEU A 93 -0.61 6.75 -0.25
CA LEU A 93 -1.44 7.68 -1.02
C LEU A 93 -0.67 8.95 -1.38
N ARG A 94 0.16 9.48 -0.47
CA ARG A 94 1.04 10.62 -0.78
C ARG A 94 2.03 10.28 -1.91
N GLU A 95 2.67 9.11 -1.85
CA GLU A 95 3.58 8.65 -2.92
C GLU A 95 2.83 8.47 -4.25
N TYR A 96 1.61 7.92 -4.20
CA TYR A 96 0.75 7.76 -5.37
C TYR A 96 0.46 9.10 -6.04
N VAL A 97 -0.02 10.08 -5.29
CA VAL A 97 -0.35 11.42 -5.81
C VAL A 97 0.87 12.10 -6.42
N GLN A 98 2.03 11.99 -5.76
CA GLN A 98 3.28 12.55 -6.27
C GLN A 98 3.69 11.93 -7.60
N LEU A 99 3.63 10.59 -7.71
CA LEU A 99 3.97 9.88 -8.94
C LEU A 99 2.95 10.12 -10.05
N ASP A 100 1.66 10.12 -9.73
CA ASP A 100 0.59 10.38 -10.71
C ASP A 100 0.75 11.79 -11.31
N GLY A 101 0.99 12.79 -10.48
CA GLY A 101 1.29 14.16 -10.93
C GLY A 101 2.54 14.24 -11.80
N ALA A 102 3.61 13.52 -11.47
CA ALA A 102 4.82 13.49 -12.28
C ALA A 102 4.60 12.77 -13.64
N ILE A 103 3.80 11.69 -13.65
CA ILE A 103 3.44 10.97 -14.88
C ILE A 103 2.63 11.87 -15.82
N LEU A 104 1.70 12.64 -15.29
CA LEU A 104 0.88 13.57 -16.08
C LEU A 104 1.70 14.68 -16.77
N GLN A 105 2.91 14.97 -16.29
CA GLN A 105 3.83 15.92 -16.92
C GLN A 105 4.66 15.33 -18.07
N LEU A 106 4.63 14.00 -18.25
CA LEU A 106 5.33 13.35 -19.36
C LEU A 106 4.62 13.61 -20.70
N PRO A 107 5.34 13.53 -21.84
CA PRO A 107 4.71 13.48 -23.15
C PRO A 107 3.68 12.35 -23.26
N HIS A 108 2.56 12.61 -23.94
CA HIS A 108 1.40 11.69 -24.00
C HIS A 108 1.76 10.24 -24.34
N ILE A 109 2.65 10.01 -25.30
CA ILE A 109 3.07 8.65 -25.67
C ILE A 109 3.84 7.94 -24.53
N GLN A 110 4.64 8.69 -23.76
CA GLN A 110 5.35 8.15 -22.61
C GLN A 110 4.39 7.82 -21.46
N GLN A 111 3.38 8.68 -21.21
CA GLN A 111 2.30 8.39 -20.26
C GLN A 111 1.61 7.06 -20.62
N ARG A 112 1.18 6.89 -21.87
CA ARG A 112 0.53 5.67 -22.34
C ARG A 112 1.38 4.42 -22.10
N ILE A 113 2.69 4.50 -22.34
CA ILE A 113 3.62 3.38 -22.10
C ILE A 113 3.73 3.07 -20.60
N ILE A 114 3.82 4.10 -19.73
CA ILE A 114 3.86 3.91 -18.27
C ILE A 114 2.55 3.29 -17.78
N TYR A 115 1.40 3.80 -18.22
CA TYR A 115 0.09 3.22 -17.86
C TYR A 115 -0.06 1.79 -18.37
N ALA A 116 0.33 1.49 -19.60
CA ALA A 116 0.27 0.15 -20.14
C ALA A 116 1.19 -0.83 -19.39
N ARG A 117 2.35 -0.38 -18.88
CA ARG A 117 3.32 -1.23 -18.20
C ARG A 117 3.03 -1.44 -16.74
N TYR A 118 2.57 -0.41 -16.02
CA TYR A 118 2.45 -0.37 -14.57
C TYR A 118 1.05 -0.04 -14.07
N GLY A 119 0.20 0.55 -14.90
CA GLY A 119 -1.12 1.03 -14.50
C GLY A 119 -2.05 -0.09 -14.04
N ALA A 120 -3.06 0.27 -13.28
CA ALA A 120 -4.17 -0.61 -12.95
C ALA A 120 -4.99 -0.97 -14.21
N PRO A 121 -5.80 -2.04 -14.20
CA PRO A 121 -6.60 -2.47 -15.35
C PRO A 121 -7.48 -1.36 -15.93
N GLU A 122 -8.05 -0.50 -15.08
CA GLU A 122 -8.90 0.62 -15.47
C GLU A 122 -8.15 1.68 -16.31
N ARG A 123 -6.81 1.71 -16.20
CA ARG A 123 -5.92 2.62 -16.94
C ARG A 123 -5.15 1.91 -18.07
N GLY A 124 -5.59 0.71 -18.45
CA GLY A 124 -4.95 -0.08 -19.52
C GLY A 124 -3.76 -0.94 -19.07
N GLY A 125 -3.54 -1.08 -17.75
CA GLY A 125 -2.60 -2.04 -17.18
C GLY A 125 -3.19 -3.45 -17.05
N ASN A 126 -2.44 -4.35 -16.42
CA ASN A 126 -2.90 -5.68 -16.05
C ASN A 126 -3.25 -5.76 -14.56
N LEU A 127 -3.84 -6.89 -14.14
CA LEU A 127 -4.09 -7.18 -12.73
C LEU A 127 -2.80 -7.02 -11.90
N ALA A 128 -2.95 -6.62 -10.64
CA ALA A 128 -1.83 -6.39 -9.73
C ALA A 128 -0.83 -7.55 -9.76
N GLY A 129 0.42 -7.26 -10.04
CA GLY A 129 1.51 -8.23 -10.15
C GLY A 129 1.81 -8.77 -11.55
N MET A 130 0.92 -8.59 -12.51
CA MET A 130 1.16 -8.94 -13.92
C MET A 130 1.59 -7.69 -14.71
N ARG A 131 2.72 -7.77 -15.40
CA ARG A 131 3.17 -6.72 -16.32
C ARG A 131 2.83 -7.13 -17.73
N ASN A 132 2.25 -6.23 -18.53
CA ASN A 132 2.12 -6.44 -19.96
C ASN A 132 3.49 -6.72 -20.60
N SER A 133 3.52 -7.62 -21.55
CA SER A 133 4.69 -7.86 -22.38
C SER A 133 5.02 -6.63 -23.24
N TRP A 134 6.24 -6.53 -23.72
CA TRP A 134 6.60 -5.41 -24.60
C TRP A 134 5.87 -5.43 -25.93
N ALA A 135 5.50 -6.62 -26.43
CA ALA A 135 4.67 -6.78 -27.61
C ALA A 135 3.28 -6.18 -27.42
N GLU A 136 2.59 -6.52 -26.32
CA GLU A 136 1.27 -5.95 -25.97
C GLU A 136 1.31 -4.43 -25.77
N ILE A 137 2.38 -3.91 -25.14
CA ILE A 137 2.55 -2.46 -24.95
C ILE A 137 2.76 -1.76 -26.30
N ALA A 138 3.58 -2.35 -27.18
CA ALA A 138 3.86 -1.83 -28.50
C ALA A 138 2.59 -1.76 -29.35
N GLU A 139 1.79 -2.82 -29.34
CA GLU A 139 0.50 -2.89 -30.04
C GLU A 139 -0.48 -1.81 -29.52
N ARG A 140 -0.70 -1.73 -28.18
CA ARG A 140 -1.58 -0.76 -27.56
C ARG A 140 -1.17 0.69 -27.80
N CYS A 141 0.13 0.94 -27.91
CA CYS A 141 0.68 2.28 -28.12
C CYS A 141 0.90 2.60 -29.62
N CYS A 142 0.65 1.66 -30.51
CA CYS A 142 0.89 1.78 -31.97
C CYS A 142 2.34 2.17 -32.31
N VAL A 143 3.31 1.52 -31.66
CA VAL A 143 4.76 1.70 -31.89
C VAL A 143 5.47 0.35 -31.97
N SER A 144 6.73 0.32 -32.42
CA SER A 144 7.53 -0.91 -32.35
C SER A 144 7.97 -1.20 -30.90
N GLU A 145 8.24 -2.48 -30.59
CA GLU A 145 8.76 -2.87 -29.26
C GLU A 145 10.04 -2.11 -28.89
N THR A 146 10.96 -1.96 -29.84
CA THR A 146 12.20 -1.23 -29.62
C THR A 146 11.93 0.21 -29.26
N THR A 147 10.97 0.86 -29.92
CA THR A 147 10.54 2.22 -29.62
C THR A 147 9.88 2.29 -28.26
N ALA A 148 8.99 1.35 -27.92
CA ALA A 148 8.34 1.28 -26.62
C ALA A 148 9.37 1.17 -25.47
N ARG A 149 10.35 0.28 -25.59
CA ARG A 149 11.45 0.12 -24.62
C ARG A 149 12.29 1.39 -24.47
N ARG A 150 12.62 2.05 -25.58
CA ARG A 150 13.39 3.31 -25.58
C ARG A 150 12.60 4.44 -24.88
N LEU A 151 11.34 4.63 -25.26
CA LEU A 151 10.48 5.65 -24.65
C LEU A 151 10.22 5.40 -23.17
N HIS A 152 10.04 4.16 -22.77
CA HIS A 152 9.95 3.78 -21.36
C HIS A 152 11.24 4.15 -20.59
N ALA A 153 12.41 3.85 -21.14
CA ALA A 153 13.69 4.19 -20.48
C ALA A 153 13.87 5.70 -20.32
N VAL A 154 13.43 6.48 -21.32
CA VAL A 154 13.42 7.95 -21.26
C VAL A 154 12.42 8.43 -20.19
N ALA A 155 11.20 7.91 -20.21
CA ALA A 155 10.16 8.27 -19.23
C ALA A 155 10.61 8.01 -17.79
N VAL A 156 11.15 6.83 -17.50
CA VAL A 156 11.71 6.48 -16.18
C VAL A 156 12.84 7.46 -15.79
N GLY A 157 13.72 7.80 -16.73
CA GLY A 157 14.79 8.77 -16.48
C GLY A 157 14.26 10.18 -16.15
N THR A 158 13.21 10.61 -16.83
CA THR A 158 12.54 11.89 -16.55
C THR A 158 11.86 11.89 -15.19
N LEU A 159 11.14 10.80 -14.84
CA LEU A 159 10.51 10.66 -13.53
C LEU A 159 11.51 10.67 -12.38
N VAL A 160 12.69 10.02 -12.54
CA VAL A 160 13.76 10.09 -11.52
C VAL A 160 14.19 11.54 -11.28
N LYS A 161 14.32 12.35 -12.33
CA LYS A 161 14.71 13.75 -12.20
C LYS A 161 13.63 14.61 -11.53
N ASN A 162 12.38 14.41 -11.93
CA ASN A 162 11.25 15.22 -11.44
C ASN A 162 10.87 14.87 -9.98
N VAL A 163 10.91 13.59 -9.60
CA VAL A 163 10.51 13.13 -8.27
C VAL A 163 11.67 13.17 -7.27
N GLY A 164 12.91 13.09 -7.74
CA GLY A 164 14.12 13.17 -6.90
C GLY A 164 14.53 14.58 -6.48
N GLN A 165 13.84 15.62 -6.96
CA GLN A 165 14.14 17.04 -6.66
C GLN A 165 13.21 17.64 -5.59
N ASN A 166 12.23 16.89 -5.09
CA ASN A 166 11.37 17.23 -3.97
C ASN A 166 11.67 16.34 -2.76
#